data_21cd03cdf7ba9424d698d0ce75a4aafb
#
_entry.id   21cd03cdf7ba9424d698d0ce75a4aafb
#
_cell.length_a   1.000
_cell.length_b   1.000
_cell.length_c   1.000
_cell.angle_alpha   90.00
_cell.angle_beta   90.00
_cell.angle_gamma   90.00
#
_symmetry.space_group_name_H-M   'P 1'
#
loop_
_entity.id
_entity.type
_entity.pdbx_description
1 polymer ?
#
loop_
_entity_poly.entity_id
_entity_poly.type
_entity_poly.pdbx_seq_one_letter_code
_entity_poly.pdbx_strand_id
1 'polypeptide(L)'
;MAAGFIREVYYPEWLANVVLVKKASGKWRMCVDFTNLNKVCPKDSFPLPRIDQLMDSTAGHKLLTFMDAFSGYNQIRMAKEDQEKTAFITSQGLYCYKVMPFGLKNARATYQRLVNKMFGQQIGRNMEVYVDDMLVKSKEELTHLDVLKETFATLKKYQMRLNPSKCIFRVA
;
A
#
# COMPACT_ATOMS: atom_id res chain seq x y z
N MET A 1 -17.97 2.84 -9.14
CA MET A 1 -17.60 1.88 -10.21
C MET A 1 -16.59 2.44 -11.21
N ALA A 2 -16.56 3.73 -11.48
CA ALA A 2 -15.65 4.31 -12.48
C ALA A 2 -14.14 3.99 -12.27
N ALA A 3 -13.67 3.82 -11.02
CA ALA A 3 -12.27 3.46 -10.74
C ALA A 3 -11.96 1.95 -10.87
N GLY A 4 -12.95 1.09 -11.13
CA GLY A 4 -12.76 -0.35 -11.32
C GLY A 4 -12.37 -1.15 -10.07
N PHE A 5 -12.44 -0.55 -8.86
CA PHE A 5 -12.00 -1.18 -7.61
C PHE A 5 -13.04 -2.09 -6.98
N ILE A 6 -14.31 -1.87 -7.28
CA ILE A 6 -15.44 -2.63 -6.74
C ILE A 6 -16.29 -3.20 -7.85
N ARG A 7 -17.08 -4.23 -7.52
CA ARG A 7 -18.15 -4.78 -8.36
C ARG A 7 -19.38 -5.07 -7.52
N GLU A 8 -20.52 -5.19 -8.16
CA GLU A 8 -21.74 -5.71 -7.54
C GLU A 8 -21.56 -7.18 -7.15
N VAL A 9 -22.24 -7.57 -6.09
CA VAL A 9 -22.27 -8.93 -5.59
C VAL A 9 -23.70 -9.29 -5.14
N TYR A 10 -24.06 -10.55 -5.27
CA TYR A 10 -25.37 -11.08 -4.90
C TYR A 10 -25.18 -12.22 -3.89
N TYR A 11 -25.91 -12.15 -2.78
CA TYR A 11 -25.93 -13.18 -1.73
C TYR A 11 -24.55 -13.57 -1.16
N PRO A 12 -23.72 -12.57 -0.78
CA PRO A 12 -22.40 -12.88 -0.22
C PRO A 12 -22.54 -13.53 1.18
N GLU A 13 -21.68 -14.48 1.50
CA GLU A 13 -21.61 -15.10 2.85
C GLU A 13 -21.15 -14.11 3.93
N TRP A 14 -20.31 -13.14 3.55
CA TRP A 14 -19.80 -12.09 4.42
C TRP A 14 -20.35 -10.75 4.01
N LEU A 15 -20.84 -9.98 4.99
CA LEU A 15 -21.36 -8.65 4.74
C LEU A 15 -20.86 -7.68 5.83
N ALA A 16 -20.20 -6.63 5.40
CA ALA A 16 -19.64 -5.59 6.26
C ALA A 16 -20.44 -4.29 6.15
N ASN A 17 -20.39 -3.48 7.20
CA ASN A 17 -20.99 -2.14 7.22
C ASN A 17 -19.99 -1.10 6.72
N VAL A 18 -20.52 -0.06 6.07
CA VAL A 18 -19.78 1.13 5.69
C VAL A 18 -19.79 2.13 6.84
N VAL A 19 -18.63 2.68 7.16
CA VAL A 19 -18.42 3.75 8.13
C VAL A 19 -17.82 4.95 7.42
N LEU A 20 -18.46 6.12 7.57
CA LEU A 20 -17.94 7.36 7.01
C LEU A 20 -17.13 8.10 8.08
N VAL A 21 -15.87 8.38 7.80
CA VAL A 21 -14.96 9.09 8.70
C VAL A 21 -14.54 10.41 8.05
N LYS A 22 -14.70 11.51 8.79
CA LYS A 22 -14.26 12.84 8.34
C LYS A 22 -12.76 12.99 8.61
N LYS A 23 -11.99 13.30 7.58
CA LYS A 23 -10.55 13.61 7.71
C LYS A 23 -10.35 15.00 8.32
N ALA A 24 -9.18 15.29 8.89
CA ALA A 24 -8.80 16.63 9.34
C ALA A 24 -8.91 17.68 8.22
N SER A 25 -8.71 17.29 6.96
CA SER A 25 -8.89 18.14 5.77
C SER A 25 -10.35 18.43 5.40
N GLY A 26 -11.33 18.00 6.22
CA GLY A 26 -12.78 18.16 5.98
C GLY A 26 -13.38 17.16 4.97
N LYS A 27 -12.57 16.41 4.24
CA LYS A 27 -13.03 15.40 3.26
C LYS A 27 -13.51 14.13 3.96
N TRP A 28 -14.57 13.51 3.44
CA TRP A 28 -15.06 12.23 3.92
C TRP A 28 -14.21 11.08 3.37
N ARG A 29 -13.98 10.08 4.22
CA ARG A 29 -13.42 8.78 3.83
C ARG A 29 -14.44 7.70 4.13
N MET A 30 -14.74 6.90 3.12
CA MET A 30 -15.49 5.66 3.31
C MET A 30 -14.53 4.60 3.83
N CYS A 31 -14.87 4.00 4.95
CA CYS A 31 -14.20 2.83 5.51
C CYS A 31 -15.21 1.68 5.55
N VAL A 32 -14.73 0.46 5.44
CA VAL A 32 -15.56 -0.75 5.59
C VAL A 32 -15.07 -1.49 6.83
N ASP A 33 -16.01 -1.87 7.69
CA ASP A 33 -15.69 -2.57 8.93
C ASP A 33 -15.53 -4.07 8.69
N PHE A 34 -14.29 -4.51 8.56
CA PHE A 34 -13.94 -5.91 8.41
C PHE A 34 -13.66 -6.64 9.73
N THR A 35 -14.11 -6.12 10.87
CA THR A 35 -13.79 -6.69 12.19
C THR A 35 -14.14 -8.17 12.28
N ASN A 36 -15.33 -8.58 11.83
CA ASN A 36 -15.75 -9.96 11.90
C ASN A 36 -14.96 -10.87 10.96
N LEU A 37 -14.72 -10.43 9.72
CA LEU A 37 -13.86 -11.13 8.77
C LEU A 37 -12.44 -11.31 9.33
N ASN A 38 -11.88 -10.25 9.93
CA ASN A 38 -10.54 -10.26 10.50
C ASN A 38 -10.40 -11.21 11.71
N LYS A 39 -11.48 -11.48 12.47
CA LYS A 39 -11.47 -12.43 13.59
C LYS A 39 -11.20 -13.86 13.11
N VAL A 40 -11.82 -14.27 12.00
CA VAL A 40 -11.69 -15.62 11.44
C VAL A 40 -10.51 -15.78 10.48
N CYS A 41 -9.98 -14.65 9.97
CA CYS A 41 -8.84 -14.68 9.06
C CYS A 41 -7.57 -15.10 9.82
N PRO A 42 -6.84 -16.15 9.37
CA PRO A 42 -5.55 -16.50 9.93
C PRO A 42 -4.57 -15.32 9.85
N LYS A 43 -3.74 -15.15 10.88
CA LYS A 43 -2.71 -14.11 10.87
C LYS A 43 -1.55 -14.53 9.95
N ASP A 44 -1.19 -13.67 9.01
CA ASP A 44 0.05 -13.78 8.26
C ASP A 44 1.21 -13.29 9.14
N SER A 45 2.16 -14.16 9.42
CA SER A 45 3.32 -13.87 10.26
C SER A 45 4.51 -13.28 9.46
N PHE A 46 4.27 -12.78 8.24
CA PHE A 46 5.32 -12.13 7.46
C PHE A 46 5.92 -10.96 8.25
N PRO A 47 7.26 -10.92 8.44
CA PRO A 47 7.90 -9.90 9.25
C PRO A 47 7.79 -8.53 8.57
N LEU A 48 7.34 -7.53 9.32
CA LEU A 48 7.45 -6.13 8.91
C LEU A 48 8.81 -5.59 9.35
N PRO A 49 9.45 -4.72 8.56
CA PRO A 49 10.67 -4.03 8.97
C PRO A 49 10.47 -3.25 10.27
N ARG A 50 11.52 -3.10 11.06
CA ARG A 50 11.49 -2.24 12.25
C ARG A 50 11.78 -0.81 11.84
N ILE A 51 10.93 0.12 12.27
CA ILE A 51 11.04 1.55 11.91
C ILE A 51 12.37 2.12 12.39
N ASP A 52 12.83 1.74 13.59
CA ASP A 52 14.12 2.18 14.12
C ASP A 52 15.27 1.80 13.20
N GLN A 53 15.30 0.57 12.68
CA GLN A 53 16.32 0.11 11.74
C GLN A 53 16.27 0.87 10.42
N LEU A 54 15.09 1.27 9.95
CA LEU A 54 14.93 2.08 8.75
C LEU A 54 15.53 3.49 8.97
N MET A 55 15.27 4.09 10.12
CA MET A 55 15.85 5.39 10.47
C MET A 55 17.37 5.31 10.57
N ASP A 56 17.92 4.32 11.27
CA ASP A 56 19.36 4.13 11.40
C ASP A 56 20.03 3.93 10.04
N SER A 57 19.36 3.27 9.11
CA SER A 57 19.87 3.01 7.75
C SER A 57 20.03 4.27 6.91
N THR A 58 19.46 5.40 7.31
CA THR A 58 19.60 6.70 6.60
C THR A 58 20.87 7.43 7.00
N ALA A 59 21.48 7.08 8.12
CA ALA A 59 22.67 7.73 8.63
C ALA A 59 23.82 7.69 7.61
N GLY A 60 24.49 8.82 7.42
CA GLY A 60 25.60 8.98 6.47
C GLY A 60 25.19 9.08 5.00
N HIS A 61 23.89 9.16 4.68
CA HIS A 61 23.41 9.47 3.34
C HIS A 61 23.15 10.97 3.19
N LYS A 62 23.64 11.57 2.09
CA LYS A 62 23.51 13.01 1.84
C LYS A 62 22.18 13.39 1.22
N LEU A 63 21.56 12.50 0.46
CA LEU A 63 20.30 12.76 -0.20
C LEU A 63 19.30 11.66 0.08
N LEU A 64 18.09 12.09 0.40
CA LEU A 64 16.93 11.25 0.64
C LEU A 64 15.79 11.65 -0.30
N THR A 65 15.03 10.67 -0.78
CA THR A 65 13.77 10.88 -1.50
C THR A 65 12.70 10.02 -0.88
N PHE A 66 11.63 10.65 -0.42
CA PHE A 66 10.46 9.99 0.16
C PHE A 66 9.38 9.86 -0.90
N MET A 67 8.86 8.65 -1.06
CA MET A 67 7.80 8.36 -2.02
C MET A 67 6.66 7.60 -1.33
N ASP A 68 5.43 7.98 -1.66
CA ASP A 68 4.19 7.36 -1.16
C ASP A 68 3.45 6.74 -2.34
N ALA A 69 2.98 5.51 -2.18
CA ALA A 69 2.19 4.84 -3.20
C ALA A 69 0.76 5.39 -3.25
N PHE A 70 0.27 5.73 -4.44
CA PHE A 70 -1.10 6.22 -4.63
C PHE A 70 -2.12 5.11 -4.32
N SER A 71 -2.82 5.21 -3.19
CA SER A 71 -3.78 4.19 -2.74
C SER A 71 -3.16 2.79 -2.79
N GLY A 72 -1.98 2.61 -2.19
CA GLY A 72 -1.09 1.46 -2.39
C GLY A 72 -1.79 0.11 -2.33
N TYR A 73 -2.62 -0.14 -1.30
CA TYR A 73 -3.37 -1.40 -1.18
C TYR A 73 -4.31 -1.64 -2.36
N ASN A 74 -4.97 -0.60 -2.87
CA ASN A 74 -5.89 -0.73 -4.00
C ASN A 74 -5.19 -1.05 -5.34
N GLN A 75 -3.87 -1.05 -5.38
CA GLN A 75 -3.11 -1.47 -6.56
C GLN A 75 -2.88 -2.98 -6.60
N ILE A 76 -3.19 -3.70 -5.51
CA ILE A 76 -3.07 -5.15 -5.42
C ILE A 76 -4.44 -5.78 -5.73
N ARG A 77 -4.49 -6.61 -6.76
CA ARG A 77 -5.70 -7.37 -7.09
C ARG A 77 -5.90 -8.51 -6.10
N MET A 78 -7.15 -8.68 -5.66
CA MET A 78 -7.54 -9.83 -4.86
C MET A 78 -7.80 -11.06 -5.72
N ALA A 79 -7.51 -12.23 -5.17
CA ALA A 79 -7.94 -13.50 -5.74
C ALA A 79 -9.47 -13.51 -5.89
N LYS A 80 -9.99 -14.08 -6.97
CA LYS A 80 -11.43 -14.03 -7.28
C LYS A 80 -12.29 -14.63 -6.17
N GLU A 81 -11.82 -15.73 -5.58
CA GLU A 81 -12.45 -16.44 -4.48
C GLU A 81 -12.50 -15.65 -3.16
N ASP A 82 -11.64 -14.64 -3.00
CA ASP A 82 -11.61 -13.82 -1.80
C ASP A 82 -12.37 -12.49 -1.95
N GLN A 83 -12.69 -12.08 -3.18
CA GLN A 83 -13.35 -10.80 -3.42
C GLN A 83 -14.67 -10.68 -2.66
N GLU A 84 -15.54 -11.71 -2.73
CA GLU A 84 -16.87 -11.68 -2.11
C GLU A 84 -16.82 -11.67 -0.59
N LYS A 85 -15.74 -12.14 0.02
CA LYS A 85 -15.50 -12.01 1.47
C LYS A 85 -15.38 -10.56 1.92
N THR A 86 -15.08 -9.64 1.01
CA THR A 86 -15.01 -8.20 1.28
C THR A 86 -16.31 -7.45 0.96
N ALA A 87 -17.43 -8.15 0.86
CA ALA A 87 -18.70 -7.53 0.53
C ALA A 87 -19.15 -6.54 1.61
N PHE A 88 -19.76 -5.46 1.17
CA PHE A 88 -20.30 -4.41 2.02
C PHE A 88 -21.62 -3.87 1.47
N ILE A 89 -22.46 -3.40 2.38
CA ILE A 89 -23.79 -2.86 2.06
C ILE A 89 -23.75 -1.34 1.94
N THR A 90 -24.48 -0.83 0.95
CA THR A 90 -24.73 0.61 0.75
C THR A 90 -26.21 0.84 0.49
N SER A 91 -26.66 2.09 0.48
CA SER A 91 -28.02 2.46 0.08
C SER A 91 -28.37 2.09 -1.38
N GLN A 92 -27.37 1.79 -2.21
CA GLN A 92 -27.55 1.49 -3.64
C GLN A 92 -27.40 0.00 -3.95
N GLY A 93 -27.03 -0.85 -2.99
CA GLY A 93 -26.87 -2.28 -3.19
C GLY A 93 -25.64 -2.86 -2.47
N LEU A 94 -25.32 -4.10 -2.83
CA LEU A 94 -24.21 -4.86 -2.29
C LEU A 94 -23.03 -4.82 -3.26
N TYR A 95 -21.86 -4.54 -2.74
CA TYR A 95 -20.62 -4.46 -3.51
C TYR A 95 -19.51 -5.21 -2.82
N CYS A 96 -18.52 -5.70 -3.57
CA CYS A 96 -17.28 -6.22 -3.03
C CYS A 96 -16.06 -5.63 -3.73
N TYR A 97 -14.90 -5.71 -3.08
CA TYR A 97 -13.65 -5.22 -3.65
C TYR A 97 -13.02 -6.23 -4.61
N LYS A 98 -12.58 -5.73 -5.76
CA LYS A 98 -11.73 -6.46 -6.73
C LYS A 98 -10.26 -6.32 -6.41
N VAL A 99 -9.92 -5.34 -5.60
CA VAL A 99 -8.57 -4.98 -5.15
C VAL A 99 -8.53 -5.00 -3.63
N MET A 100 -7.35 -5.09 -3.05
CA MET A 100 -7.20 -5.16 -1.60
C MET A 100 -7.62 -3.84 -0.93
N PRO A 101 -8.68 -3.85 -0.10
CA PRO A 101 -9.12 -2.66 0.62
C PRO A 101 -8.27 -2.41 1.87
N PHE A 102 -8.38 -1.20 2.42
CA PHE A 102 -7.92 -0.91 3.77
C PHE A 102 -8.76 -1.67 4.80
N GLY A 103 -8.14 -2.03 5.93
CA GLY A 103 -8.82 -2.63 7.07
C GLY A 103 -8.74 -4.16 7.13
N LEU A 104 -8.23 -4.85 6.10
CA LEU A 104 -7.96 -6.28 6.18
C LEU A 104 -6.73 -6.58 7.06
N LYS A 105 -6.85 -7.61 7.92
CA LYS A 105 -5.82 -8.03 8.89
C LYS A 105 -4.42 -8.19 8.30
N ASN A 106 -4.35 -8.81 7.12
CA ASN A 106 -3.07 -9.16 6.49
C ASN A 106 -2.65 -8.19 5.38
N ALA A 107 -3.35 -7.06 5.21
CA ALA A 107 -3.05 -6.12 4.12
C ALA A 107 -1.60 -5.62 4.16
N ARG A 108 -1.10 -5.27 5.35
CA ARG A 108 0.30 -4.80 5.53
C ARG A 108 1.32 -5.88 5.15
N ALA A 109 1.12 -7.11 5.62
CA ALA A 109 2.02 -8.23 5.31
C ALA A 109 2.05 -8.54 3.81
N THR A 110 0.88 -8.55 3.17
CA THR A 110 0.75 -8.77 1.72
C THR A 110 1.45 -7.68 0.93
N TYR A 111 1.24 -6.41 1.31
CA TYR A 111 1.89 -5.29 0.65
C TYR A 111 3.40 -5.32 0.83
N GLN A 112 3.90 -5.53 2.06
CA GLN A 112 5.33 -5.62 2.34
C GLN A 112 5.99 -6.76 1.55
N ARG A 113 5.33 -7.91 1.43
CA ARG A 113 5.83 -9.03 0.61
C ARG A 113 5.95 -8.65 -0.86
N LEU A 114 4.97 -7.90 -1.39
CA LEU A 114 5.03 -7.40 -2.77
C LEU A 114 6.22 -6.47 -2.97
N VAL A 115 6.38 -5.44 -2.13
CA VAL A 115 7.46 -4.46 -2.29
C VAL A 115 8.84 -5.08 -2.05
N ASN A 116 8.96 -6.04 -1.13
CA ASN A 116 10.20 -6.81 -0.97
C ASN A 116 10.56 -7.60 -2.23
N LYS A 117 9.56 -8.15 -2.93
CA LYS A 117 9.77 -8.83 -4.22
C LYS A 117 10.16 -7.83 -5.32
N MET A 118 9.50 -6.67 -5.37
CA MET A 118 9.76 -5.65 -6.38
C MET A 118 11.16 -5.06 -6.25
N PHE A 119 11.55 -4.70 -5.06
CA PHE A 119 12.77 -3.95 -4.76
C PHE A 119 13.86 -4.80 -4.07
N GLY A 120 13.79 -6.12 -4.16
CA GLY A 120 14.70 -7.02 -3.45
C GLY A 120 16.18 -6.77 -3.70
N GLN A 121 16.55 -6.19 -4.86
CA GLN A 121 17.94 -5.81 -5.18
C GLN A 121 18.33 -4.41 -4.68
N GLN A 122 17.36 -3.59 -4.31
CA GLN A 122 17.57 -2.21 -3.85
C GLN A 122 17.44 -2.07 -2.33
N ILE A 123 16.56 -2.86 -1.71
CA ILE A 123 16.34 -2.85 -0.25
C ILE A 123 17.65 -3.20 0.46
N GLY A 124 18.01 -2.39 1.45
CA GLY A 124 19.27 -2.50 2.22
C GLY A 124 20.49 -1.88 1.51
N ARG A 125 20.44 -1.64 0.20
CA ARG A 125 21.50 -0.97 -0.57
C ARG A 125 21.26 0.54 -0.66
N ASN A 126 20.23 0.94 -1.34
CA ASN A 126 19.89 2.33 -1.64
C ASN A 126 18.41 2.66 -1.49
N MET A 127 17.64 1.72 -0.94
CA MET A 127 16.21 1.86 -0.70
C MET A 127 15.83 1.17 0.60
N GLU A 128 14.89 1.79 1.30
CA GLU A 128 14.16 1.16 2.40
C GLU A 128 12.66 1.29 2.12
N VAL A 129 11.90 0.29 2.57
CA VAL A 129 10.46 0.29 2.35
C VAL A 129 9.73 -0.17 3.61
N TYR A 130 8.75 0.61 4.02
CA TYR A 130 7.83 0.26 5.08
C TYR A 130 6.39 0.41 4.59
N VAL A 131 5.81 -0.72 4.17
CA VAL A 131 4.46 -0.74 3.57
C VAL A 131 4.36 0.27 2.42
N ASP A 132 3.54 1.32 2.53
CA ASP A 132 3.32 2.33 1.49
C ASP A 132 4.47 3.34 1.34
N ASP A 133 5.28 3.50 2.39
CA ASP A 133 6.36 4.47 2.43
C ASP A 133 7.66 3.89 1.85
N MET A 134 8.19 4.54 0.84
CA MET A 134 9.44 4.16 0.18
C MET A 134 10.46 5.28 0.35
N LEU A 135 11.65 4.93 0.84
CA LEU A 135 12.76 5.84 1.04
C LEU A 135 13.92 5.43 0.13
N VAL A 136 14.27 6.29 -0.81
CA VAL A 136 15.48 6.18 -1.63
C VAL A 136 16.58 7.03 -1.02
N LYS A 137 17.78 6.45 -0.88
CA LYS A 137 18.92 7.08 -0.22
C LYS A 137 20.19 6.96 -1.06
N SER A 138 21.04 7.98 -1.01
CA SER A 138 22.36 7.96 -1.66
C SER A 138 23.41 8.71 -0.84
N LYS A 139 24.65 8.22 -0.90
CA LYS A 139 25.80 8.86 -0.23
C LYS A 139 26.35 10.05 -1.02
N GLU A 140 26.16 10.01 -2.34
CA GLU A 140 26.67 11.04 -3.24
C GLU A 140 25.55 11.61 -4.10
N GLU A 141 25.64 12.89 -4.38
CA GLU A 141 24.64 13.62 -5.15
C GLU A 141 24.54 13.13 -6.60
N LEU A 142 25.67 12.85 -7.21
CA LEU A 142 25.75 12.40 -8.61
C LEU A 142 25.08 11.04 -8.85
N THR A 143 25.14 10.14 -7.87
CA THR A 143 24.56 8.80 -7.98
C THR A 143 23.06 8.78 -7.69
N HIS A 144 22.51 9.81 -7.07
CA HIS A 144 21.11 9.84 -6.65
C HIS A 144 20.13 9.74 -7.81
N LEU A 145 20.43 10.39 -8.93
CA LEU A 145 19.61 10.32 -10.14
C LEU A 145 19.58 8.93 -10.74
N ASP A 146 20.69 8.19 -10.72
CA ASP A 146 20.74 6.84 -11.27
C ASP A 146 19.99 5.86 -10.38
N VAL A 147 20.07 6.02 -9.06
CA VAL A 147 19.26 5.27 -8.09
C VAL A 147 17.77 5.52 -8.33
N LEU A 148 17.36 6.78 -8.54
CA LEU A 148 15.97 7.11 -8.86
C LEU A 148 15.52 6.50 -10.18
N LYS A 149 16.35 6.51 -11.23
CA LYS A 149 16.05 5.86 -12.53
C LYS A 149 15.80 4.36 -12.33
N GLU A 150 16.64 3.67 -11.57
CA GLU A 150 16.48 2.25 -11.24
C GLU A 150 15.15 2.00 -10.50
N THR A 151 14.84 2.86 -9.52
CA THR A 151 13.60 2.77 -8.76
C THR A 151 12.36 2.99 -9.64
N PHE A 152 12.37 4.03 -10.48
CA PHE A 152 11.27 4.30 -11.40
C PHE A 152 11.11 3.22 -12.48
N ALA A 153 12.19 2.62 -12.94
CA ALA A 153 12.13 1.49 -13.87
C ALA A 153 11.41 0.30 -13.19
N THR A 154 11.71 0.02 -11.93
CA THR A 154 11.04 -1.02 -11.15
C THR A 154 9.55 -0.70 -10.94
N LEU A 155 9.21 0.51 -10.53
CA LEU A 155 7.82 0.94 -10.38
C LEU A 155 7.03 0.81 -11.68
N LYS A 156 7.62 1.22 -12.82
CA LYS A 156 7.02 1.08 -14.16
C LYS A 156 6.81 -0.39 -14.54
N LYS A 157 7.79 -1.25 -14.28
CA LYS A 157 7.70 -2.70 -14.56
C LYS A 157 6.52 -3.34 -13.82
N TYR A 158 6.28 -2.95 -12.58
CA TYR A 158 5.18 -3.48 -11.76
C TYR A 158 3.90 -2.63 -11.85
N GLN A 159 3.88 -1.60 -12.69
CA GLN A 159 2.74 -0.68 -12.89
C GLN A 159 2.28 -0.01 -11.60
N MET A 160 3.19 0.17 -10.65
CA MET A 160 2.89 0.84 -9.39
C MET A 160 2.89 2.35 -9.56
N ARG A 161 1.81 2.99 -9.08
CA ARG A 161 1.62 4.44 -9.17
C ARG A 161 1.99 5.11 -7.86
N LEU A 162 2.70 6.22 -7.96
CA LEU A 162 3.01 7.10 -6.84
C LEU A 162 1.96 8.19 -6.68
N ASN A 163 1.91 8.78 -5.49
CA ASN A 163 1.16 9.98 -5.19
C ASN A 163 2.08 11.20 -5.22
N PRO A 164 2.10 11.99 -6.31
CA PRO A 164 3.05 13.10 -6.44
C PRO A 164 2.93 14.15 -5.33
N SER A 165 1.72 14.35 -4.78
CA SER A 165 1.48 15.34 -3.73
C SER A 165 2.06 14.96 -2.37
N LYS A 166 2.50 13.71 -2.20
CA LYS A 166 3.10 13.19 -0.98
C LYS A 166 4.56 12.75 -1.18
N CYS A 167 5.07 12.84 -2.39
CA CYS A 167 6.47 12.55 -2.67
C CYS A 167 7.32 13.79 -2.41
N ILE A 168 8.45 13.62 -1.73
CA ILE A 168 9.41 14.68 -1.46
C ILE A 168 10.76 14.21 -2.02
N PHE A 169 11.25 14.93 -3.01
CA PHE A 169 12.48 14.58 -3.70
C PHE A 169 13.65 15.44 -3.21
N ARG A 170 14.85 14.80 -3.13
CA ARG A 170 16.13 15.45 -2.86
C ARG A 170 16.10 16.29 -1.56
N VAL A 171 15.86 15.60 -0.45
CA VAL A 171 16.03 16.16 0.90
C VAL A 171 17.47 15.90 1.34
N ALA A 172 18.17 16.93 1.81
CA ALA A 172 19.53 16.88 2.36
C ALA A 172 19.50 16.86 3.89
#